data_76c7553dfba39d79bc787d682065c9ee
#
_entry.id   76c7553dfba39d79bc787d682065c9ee
#
_cell.length_a   1.000
_cell.length_b   1.000
_cell.length_c   1.000
_cell.angle_alpha   90.00
_cell.angle_beta   90.00
_cell.angle_gamma   90.00
#
_symmetry.space_group_name_H-M   'P 1'
#
loop_
_entity.id
_entity.type
_entity.pdbx_description
1 polymer ?
#
loop_
_entity_poly.entity_id
_entity_poly.type
_entity_poly.pdbx_seq_one_letter_code
_entity_poly.pdbx_strand_id
1 'polypeptide(L)'
;DCSEVQFNAIVQRIDDFTGNASLNDDLSLVCLQCQPTGLEPQARSIKGYHLPFSLRVTLTEYDVRDRDPMQSMVDSLAKLDALQPHKTSLYLLFAESFNNLLEHSVLGMQSELKHEEGFERYYEERQSRIEQLQGLEIYFDINYEPNLNRLAFTLSSNSEHRFDGRCDRSTTIENDDTYGRGINLINQVADKVEWRDGGTLLYVSYSLSRPLV
;
A
#
# COMPACT_ATOMS: atom_id res chain seq x y z
N ASP A 1 -37.07 -3.78 -8.36
CA ASP A 1 -35.62 -3.85 -8.46
C ASP A 1 -35.00 -3.55 -7.09
N CYS A 2 -34.27 -4.52 -6.54
CA CYS A 2 -33.74 -4.40 -5.17
C CYS A 2 -32.72 -3.26 -5.05
N SER A 3 -32.03 -2.92 -6.14
CA SER A 3 -31.03 -1.86 -6.19
C SER A 3 -31.61 -0.45 -6.07
N GLU A 4 -32.77 -0.21 -6.64
CA GLU A 4 -33.42 1.12 -6.62
C GLU A 4 -34.00 1.44 -5.23
N VAL A 5 -34.52 0.42 -4.56
CA VAL A 5 -35.00 0.54 -3.16
C VAL A 5 -33.84 0.85 -2.19
N GLN A 6 -32.70 0.19 -2.38
CA GLN A 6 -31.52 0.44 -1.54
C GLN A 6 -30.91 1.82 -1.79
N PHE A 7 -30.85 2.23 -3.06
CA PHE A 7 -30.37 3.56 -3.44
C PHE A 7 -31.23 4.67 -2.79
N ASN A 8 -32.54 4.59 -2.94
CA ASN A 8 -33.47 5.56 -2.36
C ASN A 8 -33.38 5.59 -0.82
N ALA A 9 -33.19 4.44 -0.17
CA ALA A 9 -33.02 4.37 1.27
C ALA A 9 -31.72 5.04 1.76
N ILE A 10 -30.64 4.98 0.98
CA ILE A 10 -29.40 5.67 1.30
C ILE A 10 -29.55 7.17 1.11
N VAL A 11 -30.13 7.62 0.01
CA VAL A 11 -30.41 9.04 -0.26
C VAL A 11 -31.26 9.63 0.88
N GLN A 12 -32.31 8.93 1.28
CA GLN A 12 -33.16 9.39 2.38
C GLN A 12 -32.43 9.50 3.73
N ARG A 13 -31.51 8.57 4.03
CA ARG A 13 -30.67 8.66 5.23
C ARG A 13 -29.71 9.86 5.20
N ILE A 14 -29.21 10.20 4.02
CA ILE A 14 -28.36 11.39 3.85
C ILE A 14 -29.18 12.65 4.06
N ASP A 15 -30.37 12.74 3.49
CA ASP A 15 -31.30 13.86 3.68
C ASP A 15 -31.72 14.02 5.15
N ASP A 16 -32.01 12.92 5.84
CA ASP A 16 -32.33 12.91 7.27
C ASP A 16 -31.14 13.37 8.13
N PHE A 17 -29.92 12.95 7.77
CA PHE A 17 -28.70 13.33 8.48
C PHE A 17 -28.33 14.80 8.27
N THR A 18 -28.54 15.33 7.06
CA THR A 18 -28.29 16.73 6.73
C THR A 18 -29.39 17.68 7.19
N GLY A 19 -30.52 17.14 7.70
CA GLY A 19 -31.66 17.93 8.13
C GLY A 19 -32.35 18.70 6.98
N ASN A 20 -32.33 18.13 5.76
CA ASN A 20 -32.79 18.78 4.53
C ASN A 20 -32.04 20.10 4.19
N ALA A 21 -30.88 20.32 4.76
CA ALA A 21 -30.01 21.42 4.35
C ALA A 21 -29.45 21.12 2.95
N SER A 22 -29.29 22.14 2.14
CA SER A 22 -28.59 21.99 0.86
C SER A 22 -27.17 21.49 1.12
N LEU A 23 -26.77 20.42 0.47
CA LEU A 23 -25.39 19.94 0.52
C LEU A 23 -24.45 21.07 0.05
N ASN A 24 -23.38 21.28 0.79
CA ASN A 24 -22.38 22.28 0.44
C ASN A 24 -21.43 21.79 -0.66
N ASP A 25 -21.58 20.53 -1.07
CA ASP A 25 -20.73 19.87 -2.07
C ASP A 25 -21.53 18.84 -2.86
N ASP A 26 -21.01 18.41 -4.01
CA ASP A 26 -21.64 17.43 -4.88
C ASP A 26 -21.63 16.04 -4.23
N LEU A 27 -22.77 15.35 -4.29
CA LEU A 27 -22.88 13.96 -3.83
C LEU A 27 -22.86 13.01 -5.00
N SER A 28 -21.91 12.08 -5.04
CA SER A 28 -21.86 10.99 -6.00
C SER A 28 -22.04 9.65 -5.30
N LEU A 29 -23.04 8.88 -5.71
CA LEU A 29 -23.33 7.55 -5.19
C LEU A 29 -23.25 6.52 -6.31
N VAL A 30 -22.38 5.51 -6.15
CA VAL A 30 -22.24 4.40 -7.09
C VAL A 30 -22.66 3.11 -6.39
N CYS A 31 -23.66 2.42 -6.94
CA CYS A 31 -24.11 1.12 -6.46
C CYS A 31 -23.55 0.01 -7.36
N LEU A 32 -22.74 -0.88 -6.80
CA LEU A 32 -22.20 -2.04 -7.49
C LEU A 32 -22.94 -3.30 -7.02
N GLN A 33 -23.67 -3.94 -7.94
CA GLN A 33 -24.32 -5.20 -7.67
C GLN A 33 -23.37 -6.35 -8.04
N CYS A 34 -22.81 -7.03 -7.04
CA CYS A 34 -22.00 -8.22 -7.22
C CYS A 34 -22.91 -9.42 -7.48
N GLN A 35 -22.88 -9.94 -8.70
CA GLN A 35 -23.57 -11.20 -9.05
C GLN A 35 -22.51 -12.24 -9.46
N PRO A 36 -22.73 -13.53 -9.14
CA PRO A 36 -21.91 -14.58 -9.69
C PRO A 36 -21.98 -14.52 -11.23
N THR A 37 -20.86 -14.25 -11.86
CA THR A 37 -20.79 -14.12 -13.34
C THR A 37 -20.90 -15.46 -14.05
N GLY A 38 -20.88 -16.59 -13.32
CA GLY A 38 -20.73 -17.93 -13.88
C GLY A 38 -19.35 -18.18 -14.52
N LEU A 39 -18.50 -17.17 -14.50
CA LEU A 39 -17.09 -17.31 -14.88
C LEU A 39 -16.37 -17.91 -13.70
N GLU A 40 -16.21 -19.22 -13.68
CA GLU A 40 -15.24 -19.82 -12.79
C GLU A 40 -13.89 -19.17 -13.08
N PRO A 41 -13.15 -18.71 -12.06
CA PRO A 41 -11.77 -18.30 -12.27
C PRO A 41 -11.11 -19.55 -12.88
N GLN A 42 -10.82 -19.48 -14.19
CA GLN A 42 -9.97 -20.49 -14.77
C GLN A 42 -8.68 -20.39 -13.99
N ALA A 43 -8.46 -21.36 -13.10
CA ALA A 43 -7.15 -21.60 -12.55
C ALA A 43 -6.27 -21.85 -13.77
N ARG A 44 -5.68 -20.79 -14.33
CA ARG A 44 -4.64 -20.92 -15.32
C ARG A 44 -3.57 -21.72 -14.61
N SER A 45 -3.57 -23.02 -14.87
CA SER A 45 -2.44 -23.88 -14.54
C SER A 45 -1.26 -23.25 -15.27
N ILE A 46 -0.55 -22.40 -14.56
CA ILE A 46 0.68 -21.78 -15.06
C ILE A 46 1.71 -22.92 -15.06
N LYS A 47 1.58 -23.80 -16.03
CA LYS A 47 2.56 -24.84 -16.35
C LYS A 47 3.76 -24.22 -17.11
N GLY A 48 4.08 -22.98 -16.86
CA GLY A 48 5.26 -22.32 -17.36
C GLY A 48 6.40 -22.49 -16.37
N TYR A 49 7.55 -22.97 -16.82
CA TYR A 49 8.78 -22.89 -16.03
C TYR A 49 9.16 -21.40 -15.93
N HIS A 50 9.03 -20.86 -14.75
CA HIS A 50 9.45 -19.48 -14.48
C HIS A 50 10.87 -19.50 -13.91
N LEU A 51 11.74 -18.70 -14.49
CA LEU A 51 13.09 -18.53 -13.96
C LEU A 51 13.06 -17.70 -12.67
N PRO A 52 13.85 -18.08 -11.65
CA PRO A 52 14.09 -17.20 -10.53
C PRO A 52 14.84 -15.96 -11.00
N PHE A 53 14.58 -14.83 -10.36
CA PHE A 53 15.35 -13.61 -10.63
C PHE A 53 15.54 -12.79 -9.35
N SER A 54 16.59 -11.98 -9.38
CA SER A 54 16.81 -10.90 -8.41
C SER A 54 16.90 -9.60 -9.17
N LEU A 55 16.18 -8.59 -8.73
CA LEU A 55 16.16 -7.26 -9.30
C LEU A 55 16.47 -6.24 -8.21
N ARG A 56 17.46 -5.38 -8.44
CA ARG A 56 17.71 -4.20 -7.63
C ARG A 56 17.24 -2.96 -8.35
N VAL A 57 16.45 -2.15 -7.69
CA VAL A 57 16.06 -0.81 -8.13
C VAL A 57 16.62 0.19 -7.13
N THR A 58 17.32 1.19 -7.61
CA THR A 58 17.76 2.33 -6.79
C THR A 58 16.92 3.53 -7.19
N LEU A 59 16.22 4.12 -6.22
CA LEU A 59 15.43 5.33 -6.39
C LEU A 59 16.18 6.49 -5.79
N THR A 60 16.13 7.63 -6.47
CA THR A 60 16.72 8.88 -6.04
C THR A 60 15.64 9.89 -5.66
N GLU A 61 16.05 11.05 -5.14
CA GLU A 61 15.13 12.16 -4.87
C GLU A 61 14.29 12.58 -6.09
N TYR A 62 14.81 12.43 -7.30
CA TYR A 62 14.09 12.76 -8.54
C TYR A 62 12.92 11.80 -8.79
N ASP A 63 13.12 10.51 -8.49
CA ASP A 63 12.08 9.49 -8.65
C ASP A 63 10.95 9.68 -7.63
N VAL A 64 11.29 10.20 -6.45
CA VAL A 64 10.33 10.46 -5.37
C VAL A 64 9.50 11.72 -5.60
N ARG A 65 10.08 12.75 -6.27
CA ARG A 65 9.42 14.02 -6.52
C ARG A 65 8.35 13.95 -7.60
N ASP A 66 8.66 13.29 -8.72
CA ASP A 66 7.93 13.50 -9.97
C ASP A 66 7.10 12.30 -10.41
N ARG A 67 7.21 11.15 -9.74
CA ARG A 67 6.63 9.89 -10.23
C ARG A 67 6.06 9.03 -9.10
N ASP A 68 5.20 8.08 -9.50
CA ASP A 68 4.88 6.92 -8.68
C ASP A 68 5.79 5.75 -9.09
N PRO A 69 6.96 5.59 -8.43
CA PRO A 69 7.90 4.53 -8.79
C PRO A 69 7.34 3.15 -8.49
N MET A 70 6.43 3.01 -7.51
CA MET A 70 5.84 1.72 -7.13
C MET A 70 4.93 1.20 -8.23
N GLN A 71 4.10 2.06 -8.83
CA GLN A 71 3.26 1.69 -9.96
C GLN A 71 4.10 1.20 -11.14
N SER A 72 5.17 1.93 -11.47
CA SER A 72 6.07 1.58 -12.59
C SER A 72 6.77 0.24 -12.38
N MET A 73 7.21 -0.03 -11.13
CA MET A 73 7.84 -1.30 -10.76
C MET A 73 6.86 -2.48 -10.87
N VAL A 74 5.67 -2.31 -10.32
CA VAL A 74 4.63 -3.35 -10.35
C VAL A 74 4.16 -3.63 -11.77
N ASP A 75 3.99 -2.61 -12.61
CA ASP A 75 3.63 -2.77 -14.01
C ASP A 75 4.70 -3.55 -14.80
N SER A 76 5.98 -3.37 -14.42
CA SER A 76 7.08 -4.13 -15.01
C SER A 76 7.08 -5.59 -14.56
N LEU A 77 6.86 -5.86 -13.29
CA LEU A 77 6.76 -7.22 -12.72
C LEU A 77 5.52 -7.95 -13.20
N ALA A 78 4.39 -7.28 -13.36
CA ALA A 78 3.13 -7.85 -13.83
C ALA A 78 3.15 -8.28 -15.30
N LYS A 79 4.22 -7.99 -16.06
CA LYS A 79 4.47 -8.58 -17.38
C LYS A 79 4.83 -10.06 -17.31
N LEU A 80 5.24 -10.53 -16.14
CA LEU A 80 5.45 -11.95 -15.88
C LEU A 80 4.11 -12.60 -15.54
N ASP A 81 3.72 -13.61 -16.31
CA ASP A 81 2.42 -14.29 -16.17
C ASP A 81 2.14 -14.76 -14.73
N ALA A 82 3.19 -15.20 -14.03
CA ALA A 82 3.08 -15.64 -12.63
C ALA A 82 2.75 -14.52 -11.65
N LEU A 83 3.16 -13.30 -11.93
CA LEU A 83 2.99 -12.15 -11.05
C LEU A 83 1.78 -11.29 -11.43
N GLN A 84 1.31 -11.40 -12.67
CA GLN A 84 0.19 -10.63 -13.18
C GLN A 84 -1.08 -10.75 -12.31
N PRO A 85 -1.51 -11.94 -11.85
CA PRO A 85 -2.67 -12.05 -10.97
C PRO A 85 -2.50 -11.35 -9.62
N HIS A 86 -1.25 -11.17 -9.19
CA HIS A 86 -0.89 -10.58 -7.88
C HIS A 86 -0.60 -9.08 -7.95
N LYS A 87 -0.85 -8.44 -9.09
CA LYS A 87 -0.52 -7.03 -9.33
C LYS A 87 -1.02 -6.11 -8.22
N THR A 88 -2.28 -6.24 -7.81
CA THR A 88 -2.89 -5.39 -6.77
C THR A 88 -2.22 -5.60 -5.41
N SER A 89 -2.01 -6.85 -5.00
CA SER A 89 -1.35 -7.17 -3.73
C SER A 89 0.10 -6.68 -3.69
N LEU A 90 0.83 -6.84 -4.81
CA LEU A 90 2.20 -6.34 -4.93
C LEU A 90 2.27 -4.82 -4.88
N TYR A 91 1.35 -4.13 -5.58
CA TYR A 91 1.28 -2.67 -5.51
C TYR A 91 1.04 -2.19 -4.08
N LEU A 92 0.10 -2.79 -3.40
CA LEU A 92 -0.22 -2.46 -2.01
C LEU A 92 1.00 -2.67 -1.09
N LEU A 93 1.64 -3.83 -1.18
CA LEU A 93 2.84 -4.12 -0.38
C LEU A 93 3.97 -3.14 -0.66
N PHE A 94 4.24 -2.82 -1.93
CA PHE A 94 5.30 -1.91 -2.31
C PHE A 94 5.00 -0.48 -1.90
N ALA A 95 3.78 0.01 -2.18
CA ALA A 95 3.37 1.37 -1.88
C ALA A 95 3.37 1.66 -0.38
N GLU A 96 2.77 0.77 0.43
CA GLU A 96 2.74 0.93 1.88
C GLU A 96 4.13 0.83 2.51
N SER A 97 4.95 -0.13 2.04
CA SER A 97 6.34 -0.27 2.52
C SER A 97 7.18 0.95 2.17
N PHE A 98 7.06 1.44 0.94
CA PHE A 98 7.76 2.62 0.47
C PHE A 98 7.34 3.88 1.22
N ASN A 99 6.04 4.12 1.37
CA ASN A 99 5.54 5.27 2.10
C ASN A 99 6.00 5.26 3.57
N ASN A 100 5.98 4.10 4.23
CA ASN A 100 6.49 3.97 5.59
C ASN A 100 7.98 4.30 5.69
N LEU A 101 8.81 3.79 4.76
CA LEU A 101 10.23 4.14 4.72
C LEU A 101 10.43 5.63 4.45
N LEU A 102 9.75 6.17 3.43
CA LEU A 102 9.88 7.57 3.03
C LEU A 102 9.46 8.51 4.16
N GLU A 103 8.25 8.34 4.71
CA GLU A 103 7.73 9.26 5.72
C GLU A 103 8.52 9.20 7.03
N HIS A 104 8.82 7.99 7.52
CA HIS A 104 9.42 7.84 8.85
C HIS A 104 10.94 7.81 8.83
N SER A 105 11.56 7.10 7.87
CA SER A 105 13.03 6.94 7.86
C SER A 105 13.74 8.01 7.03
N VAL A 106 13.12 8.51 5.96
CA VAL A 106 13.76 9.51 5.08
C VAL A 106 13.38 10.92 5.50
N LEU A 107 12.08 11.19 5.63
CA LEU A 107 11.59 12.52 5.96
C LEU A 107 11.53 12.80 7.47
N GLY A 108 11.67 11.76 8.33
CA GLY A 108 11.60 11.91 9.78
C GLY A 108 10.26 12.47 10.27
N MET A 109 9.18 12.14 9.55
CA MET A 109 7.84 12.61 9.92
C MET A 109 7.25 11.74 11.02
N GLN A 110 6.66 12.39 12.00
CA GLN A 110 5.94 11.71 13.08
C GLN A 110 4.47 11.57 12.70
N SER A 111 3.89 10.41 13.00
CA SER A 111 2.51 10.13 12.65
C SER A 111 1.50 11.02 13.39
N GLU A 112 1.86 11.51 14.57
CA GLU A 112 1.05 12.41 15.40
C GLU A 112 0.72 13.74 14.71
N LEU A 113 1.56 14.21 13.80
CA LEU A 113 1.31 15.43 13.03
C LEU A 113 0.01 15.40 12.22
N LYS A 114 -0.44 14.22 11.83
CA LYS A 114 -1.73 14.05 11.11
C LYS A 114 -2.93 14.41 11.99
N HIS A 115 -2.84 14.26 13.31
CA HIS A 115 -3.91 14.56 14.24
C HIS A 115 -3.93 16.00 14.73
N GLU A 116 -2.75 16.52 15.07
CA GLU A 116 -2.65 17.83 15.73
C GLU A 116 -2.87 18.98 14.75
N GLU A 117 -2.42 18.82 13.51
CA GLU A 117 -2.37 19.92 12.54
C GLU A 117 -3.28 19.71 11.31
N GLY A 118 -3.91 18.53 11.19
CA GLY A 118 -4.77 18.17 10.05
C GLY A 118 -4.00 17.63 8.83
N PHE A 119 -4.73 16.95 7.95
CA PHE A 119 -4.14 16.30 6.78
C PHE A 119 -3.49 17.27 5.79
N GLU A 120 -4.08 18.45 5.59
CA GLU A 120 -3.58 19.45 4.64
C GLU A 120 -2.16 19.88 5.00
N ARG A 121 -1.94 20.28 6.25
CA ARG A 121 -0.62 20.69 6.73
C ARG A 121 0.39 19.56 6.75
N TYR A 122 -0.04 18.34 7.02
CA TYR A 122 0.81 17.17 6.92
C TYR A 122 1.33 16.97 5.50
N TYR A 123 0.47 17.10 4.49
CA TYR A 123 0.87 16.95 3.09
C TYR A 123 1.74 18.12 2.60
N GLU A 124 1.49 19.34 3.04
CA GLU A 124 2.36 20.48 2.76
C GLU A 124 3.77 20.29 3.33
N GLU A 125 3.86 19.86 4.58
CA GLU A 125 5.15 19.56 5.22
C GLU A 125 5.87 18.40 4.53
N ARG A 126 5.15 17.34 4.19
CA ARG A 126 5.69 16.21 3.42
C ARG A 126 6.27 16.68 2.08
N GLN A 127 5.53 17.47 1.34
CA GLN A 127 5.98 18.00 0.05
C GLN A 127 7.20 18.89 0.21
N SER A 128 7.19 19.80 1.18
CA SER A 128 8.32 20.69 1.46
C SER A 128 9.60 19.88 1.79
N ARG A 129 9.50 18.83 2.59
CA ARG A 129 10.65 17.98 2.92
C ARG A 129 11.15 17.17 1.72
N ILE A 130 10.25 16.67 0.87
CA ILE A 130 10.61 15.99 -0.38
C ILE A 130 11.41 16.93 -1.30
N GLU A 131 11.01 18.19 -1.42
CA GLU A 131 11.71 19.16 -2.26
C GLU A 131 13.12 19.48 -1.77
N GLN A 132 13.34 19.35 -0.46
CA GLN A 132 14.65 19.59 0.17
C GLN A 132 15.60 18.39 0.13
N LEU A 133 15.11 17.20 -0.26
CA LEU A 133 15.95 16.01 -0.33
C LEU A 133 17.12 16.20 -1.31
N GLN A 134 18.30 15.78 -0.89
CA GLN A 134 19.51 15.76 -1.70
C GLN A 134 20.33 14.51 -1.42
N GLY A 135 20.80 13.87 -2.47
CA GLY A 135 21.63 12.66 -2.36
C GLY A 135 20.91 11.47 -1.74
N LEU A 136 19.59 11.44 -1.84
CA LEU A 136 18.79 10.29 -1.40
C LEU A 136 19.04 9.09 -2.30
N GLU A 137 19.25 7.94 -1.69
CA GLU A 137 19.20 6.64 -2.35
C GLU A 137 18.32 5.70 -1.54
N ILE A 138 17.28 5.17 -2.19
CA ILE A 138 16.42 4.10 -1.65
C ILE A 138 16.69 2.85 -2.47
N TYR A 139 17.03 1.77 -1.78
CA TYR A 139 17.32 0.49 -2.40
C TYR A 139 16.15 -0.46 -2.23
N PHE A 140 15.66 -0.96 -3.35
CA PHE A 140 14.58 -1.93 -3.42
C PHE A 140 15.12 -3.21 -4.06
N ASP A 141 15.37 -4.23 -3.25
CA ASP A 141 15.87 -5.54 -3.72
C ASP A 141 14.72 -6.54 -3.74
N ILE A 142 14.38 -7.02 -4.93
CA ILE A 142 13.27 -7.96 -5.16
C ILE A 142 13.83 -9.31 -5.58
N ASN A 143 13.37 -10.38 -4.93
CA ASN A 143 13.73 -11.75 -5.23
C ASN A 143 12.48 -12.57 -5.53
N TYR A 144 12.43 -13.19 -6.69
CA TYR A 144 11.37 -14.10 -7.09
C TYR A 144 11.87 -15.54 -7.12
N GLU A 145 11.22 -16.40 -6.37
CA GLU A 145 11.56 -17.82 -6.23
C GLU A 145 10.36 -18.68 -6.65
N PRO A 146 10.25 -19.05 -7.95
CA PRO A 146 9.10 -19.78 -8.48
C PRO A 146 8.88 -21.15 -7.82
N ASN A 147 9.97 -21.84 -7.47
CA ASN A 147 9.88 -23.16 -6.81
C ASN A 147 9.24 -23.10 -5.42
N LEU A 148 9.31 -21.94 -4.76
CA LEU A 148 8.69 -21.69 -3.47
C LEU A 148 7.38 -20.90 -3.59
N ASN A 149 6.93 -20.60 -4.82
CA ASN A 149 5.82 -19.68 -5.09
C ASN A 149 5.92 -18.40 -4.26
N ARG A 150 7.12 -17.83 -4.20
CA ARG A 150 7.42 -16.72 -3.30
C ARG A 150 8.05 -15.54 -4.03
N LEU A 151 7.57 -14.34 -3.70
CA LEU A 151 8.27 -13.10 -3.96
C LEU A 151 8.65 -12.49 -2.61
N ALA A 152 9.90 -12.10 -2.46
CA ALA A 152 10.37 -11.39 -1.28
C ALA A 152 11.09 -10.12 -1.71
N PHE A 153 11.04 -9.10 -0.88
CA PHE A 153 11.81 -7.88 -1.12
C PHE A 153 12.38 -7.31 0.17
N THR A 154 13.46 -6.56 0.01
CA THR A 154 13.99 -5.69 1.05
C THR A 154 13.96 -4.26 0.59
N LEU A 155 13.75 -3.36 1.54
CA LEU A 155 13.69 -1.93 1.32
C LEU A 155 14.56 -1.24 2.38
N SER A 156 15.47 -0.39 1.94
CA SER A 156 16.36 0.39 2.79
C SER A 156 16.72 1.72 2.13
N SER A 157 17.31 2.63 2.89
CA SER A 157 17.81 3.91 2.36
C SER A 157 19.17 4.25 2.96
N ASN A 158 19.85 5.20 2.33
CA ASN A 158 21.07 5.80 2.87
C ASN A 158 20.81 6.87 3.95
N SER A 159 19.55 7.05 4.37
CA SER A 159 19.18 7.99 5.43
C SER A 159 19.72 7.52 6.80
N GLU A 160 20.15 8.47 7.63
CA GLU A 160 20.60 8.22 9.01
C GLU A 160 19.41 7.98 9.97
N HIS A 161 18.21 8.37 9.61
CA HIS A 161 17.04 8.19 10.46
C HIS A 161 16.62 6.73 10.49
N ARG A 162 16.37 6.23 11.69
CA ARG A 162 15.92 4.85 11.90
C ARG A 162 14.41 4.85 12.07
N PHE A 163 13.76 3.91 11.42
CA PHE A 163 12.39 3.60 11.73
C PHE A 163 12.37 2.89 13.09
N ASP A 164 11.91 3.58 14.11
CA ASP A 164 11.61 2.95 15.39
C ASP A 164 10.29 2.19 15.22
N GLY A 165 10.40 0.95 14.73
CA GLY A 165 9.28 0.06 14.41
C GLY A 165 8.49 -0.41 15.62
N ARG A 166 8.37 0.41 16.64
CA ARG A 166 7.41 0.27 17.73
C ARG A 166 6.00 0.61 17.23
N CYS A 167 5.53 -0.12 16.24
CA CYS A 167 4.13 -0.42 16.23
C CYS A 167 3.91 -1.33 17.44
N ASP A 168 3.49 -0.74 18.53
CA ASP A 168 3.21 -1.44 19.78
C ASP A 168 2.25 -2.59 19.47
N ARG A 169 2.75 -3.84 19.56
CA ARG A 169 1.93 -5.05 19.38
C ARG A 169 0.84 -5.19 20.46
N SER A 170 0.70 -4.16 21.31
CA SER A 170 -0.20 -4.13 22.46
C SER A 170 -1.48 -3.34 22.24
N THR A 171 -1.67 -2.63 21.12
CA THR A 171 -2.96 -2.04 20.82
C THR A 171 -3.90 -3.08 20.23
N THR A 172 -4.64 -3.71 21.11
CA THR A 172 -5.91 -4.39 20.87
C THR A 172 -6.78 -3.58 19.90
N ILE A 173 -7.39 -4.30 18.98
CA ILE A 173 -8.27 -3.95 17.85
C ILE A 173 -9.50 -3.07 18.22
N GLU A 174 -9.42 -2.18 19.20
CA GLU A 174 -10.60 -1.45 19.71
C GLU A 174 -10.58 0.07 19.50
N ASN A 175 -9.57 0.64 18.87
CA ASN A 175 -9.58 2.06 18.57
C ASN A 175 -9.58 2.32 17.06
N ASP A 176 -10.60 3.08 16.64
CA ASP A 176 -10.88 3.62 15.30
C ASP A 176 -9.79 4.65 14.83
N ASP A 177 -8.58 4.48 15.34
CA ASP A 177 -7.45 5.34 15.05
C ASP A 177 -6.92 5.07 13.64
N THR A 178 -6.93 6.10 12.83
CA THR A 178 -6.45 6.15 11.45
C THR A 178 -4.94 5.84 11.31
N TYR A 179 -4.25 5.53 12.43
CA TYR A 179 -2.82 5.25 12.55
C TYR A 179 -2.48 3.78 12.40
N GLY A 180 -1.33 3.52 11.78
CA GLY A 180 -0.81 2.17 11.64
C GLY A 180 -1.55 1.31 10.62
N ARG A 181 -2.50 1.86 9.87
CA ARG A 181 -3.26 1.11 8.84
C ARG A 181 -2.32 0.51 7.80
N GLY A 182 -1.29 1.24 7.37
CA GLY A 182 -0.32 0.76 6.38
C GLY A 182 0.44 -0.48 6.84
N ILE A 183 0.97 -0.47 8.07
CA ILE A 183 1.68 -1.63 8.63
C ILE A 183 0.71 -2.81 8.87
N ASN A 184 -0.48 -2.54 9.35
CA ASN A 184 -1.51 -3.56 9.51
C ASN A 184 -1.89 -4.20 8.16
N LEU A 185 -2.00 -3.38 7.12
CA LEU A 185 -2.33 -3.83 5.78
C LEU A 185 -1.19 -4.69 5.19
N ILE A 186 0.07 -4.27 5.35
CA ILE A 186 1.23 -5.08 4.97
C ILE A 186 1.19 -6.44 5.70
N ASN A 187 0.94 -6.45 7.02
CA ASN A 187 0.88 -7.68 7.81
C ASN A 187 -0.29 -8.60 7.43
N GLN A 188 -1.41 -8.07 6.92
CA GLN A 188 -2.53 -8.87 6.43
C GLN A 188 -2.22 -9.56 5.09
N VAL A 189 -1.48 -8.88 4.23
CA VAL A 189 -1.19 -9.34 2.86
C VAL A 189 0.11 -10.15 2.80
N ALA A 190 1.15 -9.74 3.52
CA ALA A 190 2.43 -10.46 3.55
C ALA A 190 2.36 -11.73 4.41
N ASP A 191 3.23 -12.70 4.10
CA ASP A 191 3.46 -13.87 4.96
C ASP A 191 4.42 -13.54 6.10
N LYS A 192 5.36 -12.63 5.83
CA LYS A 192 6.38 -12.24 6.78
C LYS A 192 6.80 -10.79 6.57
N VAL A 193 6.88 -10.06 7.67
CA VAL A 193 7.37 -8.68 7.73
C VAL A 193 8.40 -8.60 8.85
N GLU A 194 9.59 -8.15 8.56
CA GLU A 194 10.69 -8.03 9.53
C GLU A 194 11.44 -6.71 9.34
N TRP A 195 11.63 -6.01 10.43
CA TRP A 195 12.58 -4.92 10.50
C TRP A 195 13.93 -5.45 10.98
N ARG A 196 14.98 -5.19 10.21
CA ARG A 196 16.35 -5.64 10.45
C ARG A 196 17.27 -4.44 10.61
N ASP A 197 18.50 -4.72 11.04
CA ASP A 197 19.58 -3.73 11.17
C ASP A 197 19.19 -2.49 11.98
N GLY A 198 18.45 -2.73 13.09
CA GLY A 198 18.01 -1.65 13.98
C GLY A 198 16.94 -0.74 13.38
N GLY A 199 16.15 -1.24 12.42
CA GLY A 199 15.05 -0.51 11.81
C GLY A 199 15.41 0.22 10.50
N THR A 200 16.60 -0.03 9.94
CA THR A 200 17.03 0.59 8.68
C THR A 200 16.69 -0.23 7.45
N LEU A 201 16.35 -1.51 7.63
CA LEU A 201 16.00 -2.42 6.55
C LEU A 201 14.66 -3.10 6.84
N LEU A 202 13.72 -2.96 5.93
CA LEU A 202 12.46 -3.70 5.93
C LEU A 202 12.59 -4.92 5.03
N TYR A 203 12.24 -6.10 5.54
CA TYR A 203 12.09 -7.34 4.76
C TYR A 203 10.63 -7.75 4.73
N VAL A 204 10.12 -8.05 3.53
CA VAL A 204 8.76 -8.53 3.30
C VAL A 204 8.80 -9.77 2.43
N SER A 205 7.99 -10.78 2.77
CA SER A 205 7.81 -11.99 1.97
C SER A 205 6.34 -12.21 1.68
N TYR A 206 6.02 -12.58 0.46
CA TYR A 206 4.68 -12.78 -0.05
C TYR A 206 4.57 -14.09 -0.84
N SER A 207 3.59 -14.93 -0.47
CA SER A 207 3.29 -16.19 -1.17
C SER A 207 2.33 -15.96 -2.33
N LEU A 208 2.72 -16.44 -3.50
CA LEU A 208 1.88 -16.43 -4.72
C LEU A 208 0.81 -17.54 -4.71
N SER A 209 0.79 -18.37 -3.69
CA SER A 209 -0.25 -19.42 -3.51
C SER A 209 -1.48 -18.90 -2.76
N ARG A 210 -1.48 -17.66 -2.28
CA ARG A 210 -2.61 -17.05 -1.59
C ARG A 210 -3.76 -16.78 -2.55
N PRO A 211 -5.02 -16.94 -2.07
CA PRO A 211 -6.15 -16.43 -2.83
C PRO A 211 -5.98 -14.93 -3.04
N LEU A 212 -6.33 -14.48 -4.25
CA LEU A 212 -6.26 -13.07 -4.63
C LEU A 212 -7.27 -12.27 -3.78
N VAL A 213 -6.84 -11.15 -3.25
CA VAL A 213 -7.68 -10.20 -2.48
C VAL A 213 -8.42 -9.30 -3.46
#